data_b455abf2aefc51a25fc218798ef77948
#
_entry.id   b455abf2aefc51a25fc218798ef77948
#
_cell.length_a   1.000
_cell.length_b   1.000
_cell.length_c   1.000
_cell.angle_alpha   90.00
_cell.angle_beta   90.00
_cell.angle_gamma   90.00
#
_symmetry.space_group_name_H-M   'P 1'
#
loop_
_entity.id
_entity.type
_entity.pdbx_description
1 polymer ?
#
loop_
_entity_poly.entity_id
_entity_poly.type
_entity_poly.pdbx_seq_one_letter_code
_entity_poly.pdbx_strand_id
1 'polypeptide(L)'
;MRLWQKKRRDPEIAPDEIFLDASNAPDFDRSRLEGRLEKPLPQRTFFSLFGVLALFVLILVARTWDLEIVNGGAFAAESAHNILEVTTLFALRGIITDVHGVVLAENEEKGDGSVIRNYPISSLSQVIGYVSYPKKDVHGIYYDTNETGVTGLEAEYDSLLAGGNGQLLTEMDALGTVRSKGTIVPTIEGEALRLSIDVRLQEPFARAIANVTRNQRFIAGAGVILDVQTGAVRAIVSYPSYDSNVMANGDPSNTIALYNADPGHPFLDHAVQGVYVPGSIVKPFIASGVLTDGLITPNTVINDPGFISIPDPYHPGKVFTYTGWRALGAVDVRKAIAWSSDIFFYTIGGGFGNQKGLGIDRLEYWYRQFGFGSQTGIDLAGEASGLVPTPAWKQSTFNEPWYLGDTYFTAIGQYAVQVTPIQIARATAAIVNGGKLFTPTLLAKQVPVYTMVPANASALAVVREGMRQGVTSALASALNLPYVSVAAKTGTAQTGVRNQYDNSWVEGFFPYDHPQYAFAVVLERGPSGTGEQAVNVMRNLFDSLYADNSPYVGGTATNTNLLAL
;
A
#
# COMPACT_ATOMS: atom_id res chain seq x y z
N MET A 1 -29.56 -54.13 -10.52
CA MET A 1 -29.77 -55.49 -11.07
C MET A 1 -28.96 -56.43 -10.19
N ARG A 2 -29.65 -57.17 -9.30
CA ARG A 2 -29.03 -58.13 -8.36
C ARG A 2 -28.83 -59.44 -9.08
N LEU A 3 -27.62 -59.97 -9.14
CA LEU A 3 -27.33 -61.33 -9.58
C LEU A 3 -27.02 -62.20 -8.34
N TRP A 4 -27.86 -63.17 -8.16
CA TRP A 4 -27.82 -64.20 -7.16
C TRP A 4 -26.57 -65.07 -7.32
N GLN A 5 -25.77 -65.21 -6.29
CA GLN A 5 -24.82 -66.32 -6.16
C GLN A 5 -25.48 -67.45 -5.35
N LYS A 6 -25.67 -68.54 -6.01
CA LYS A 6 -26.08 -69.84 -5.39
C LYS A 6 -24.86 -70.44 -4.67
N LYS A 7 -24.85 -70.41 -3.35
CA LYS A 7 -23.91 -71.16 -2.53
C LYS A 7 -24.18 -72.69 -2.75
N ARG A 8 -23.20 -73.40 -3.34
CA ARG A 8 -23.16 -74.88 -3.18
C ARG A 8 -22.66 -75.16 -1.78
N ARG A 9 -23.49 -75.93 -0.99
CA ARG A 9 -23.06 -76.56 0.24
C ARG A 9 -22.27 -77.76 -0.13
N ASP A 10 -21.00 -77.83 0.22
CA ASP A 10 -20.26 -79.11 0.27
C ASP A 10 -20.82 -79.90 1.43
N PRO A 11 -21.09 -81.25 1.27
CA PRO A 11 -21.49 -82.10 2.35
C PRO A 11 -20.31 -82.23 3.33
N GLU A 12 -20.53 -81.82 4.58
CA GLU A 12 -19.63 -82.11 5.69
C GLU A 12 -19.60 -83.67 5.85
N ILE A 13 -18.44 -84.24 5.65
CA ILE A 13 -18.15 -85.66 5.96
C ILE A 13 -17.78 -85.65 7.44
N ALA A 14 -18.56 -86.36 8.27
CA ALA A 14 -18.28 -86.48 9.68
C ALA A 14 -16.94 -87.22 9.90
N PRO A 15 -16.12 -86.85 10.89
CA PRO A 15 -14.81 -87.48 11.13
C PRO A 15 -14.80 -88.98 11.39
N ASP A 16 -15.89 -89.51 11.80
CA ASP A 16 -16.08 -90.93 12.11
C ASP A 16 -16.33 -91.82 10.85
N GLU A 17 -16.62 -91.24 9.70
CA GLU A 17 -16.73 -91.99 8.44
C GLU A 17 -15.39 -92.17 7.72
N ILE A 18 -14.31 -91.62 8.26
CA ILE A 18 -12.96 -91.64 7.59
C ILE A 18 -12.11 -92.80 8.09
N PHE A 19 -12.47 -93.43 9.20
CA PHE A 19 -11.72 -94.58 9.75
C PHE A 19 -12.44 -95.88 9.54
N LEU A 20 -12.33 -96.41 8.34
CA LEU A 20 -12.46 -97.85 8.17
C LEU A 20 -11.23 -98.50 8.81
N ASP A 21 -11.47 -99.19 9.94
CA ASP A 21 -10.42 -99.92 10.64
C ASP A 21 -9.87 -101.03 9.73
N ALA A 22 -8.70 -100.72 9.15
CA ALA A 22 -8.02 -101.60 8.22
C ALA A 22 -7.48 -102.88 8.87
N SER A 23 -7.73 -103.10 10.19
CA SER A 23 -7.27 -104.28 10.94
C SER A 23 -8.18 -105.51 10.80
N ASN A 24 -9.38 -105.41 10.24
CA ASN A 24 -10.37 -106.47 10.17
C ASN A 24 -10.75 -106.94 8.75
N ALA A 25 -10.03 -106.51 7.73
CA ALA A 25 -10.24 -106.98 6.38
C ALA A 25 -9.12 -108.00 6.00
N PRO A 26 -9.44 -109.26 5.75
CA PRO A 26 -8.44 -110.18 5.24
C PRO A 26 -8.06 -109.77 3.84
N ASP A 27 -6.70 -109.70 3.55
CA ASP A 27 -6.07 -109.34 2.28
C ASP A 27 -6.02 -107.84 1.92
N PHE A 28 -5.83 -106.94 2.93
CA PHE A 28 -5.59 -105.54 2.64
C PHE A 28 -4.12 -105.29 2.38
N ASP A 29 -3.76 -105.22 1.11
CA ASP A 29 -2.38 -104.84 0.65
C ASP A 29 -2.21 -103.36 0.79
N ARG A 30 -1.41 -102.90 1.78
CA ARG A 30 -1.05 -101.49 2.02
C ARG A 30 -0.39 -100.79 0.83
N SER A 31 0.23 -101.54 -0.07
CA SER A 31 0.88 -100.98 -1.25
C SER A 31 -0.11 -100.46 -2.31
N ARG A 32 -1.38 -100.84 -2.22
CA ARG A 32 -2.42 -100.39 -3.17
C ARG A 32 -3.17 -99.13 -2.75
N LEU A 33 -2.92 -98.60 -1.56
CA LEU A 33 -3.52 -97.33 -1.10
C LEU A 33 -2.62 -96.10 -1.31
N GLU A 34 -1.36 -96.26 -1.73
CA GLU A 34 -0.53 -95.21 -2.26
C GLU A 34 -0.82 -95.03 -3.75
N GLY A 35 -2.05 -94.75 -4.08
CA GLY A 35 -2.43 -94.29 -5.41
C GLY A 35 -1.97 -92.91 -5.60
N ARG A 36 -0.71 -92.69 -6.06
CA ARG A 36 -0.35 -91.49 -6.81
C ARG A 36 -1.27 -91.41 -8.02
N LEU A 37 -2.28 -90.60 -7.93
CA LEU A 37 -3.07 -90.17 -9.06
C LEU A 37 -2.13 -89.29 -9.98
N GLU A 38 -1.20 -89.98 -10.64
CA GLU A 38 -0.50 -89.36 -11.80
C GLU A 38 -1.50 -89.36 -12.95
N LYS A 39 -2.33 -88.32 -13.00
CA LYS A 39 -3.01 -88.01 -14.23
C LYS A 39 -1.89 -87.40 -15.11
N PRO A 40 -1.47 -88.05 -16.18
CA PRO A 40 -0.52 -87.45 -17.09
C PRO A 40 -1.14 -86.17 -17.62
N LEU A 41 -0.48 -85.07 -17.39
CA LEU A 41 -0.90 -83.78 -17.94
C LEU A 41 -1.05 -83.96 -19.46
N PRO A 42 -2.23 -83.64 -20.00
CA PRO A 42 -2.43 -83.82 -21.44
C PRO A 42 -1.44 -82.99 -22.20
N GLN A 43 -0.88 -83.52 -23.25
CA GLN A 43 0.13 -82.82 -24.13
C GLN A 43 -0.36 -81.40 -24.49
N ARG A 44 -1.67 -81.19 -24.58
CA ARG A 44 -2.28 -79.88 -24.82
C ARG A 44 -1.95 -78.84 -23.73
N THR A 45 -1.80 -79.26 -22.46
CA THR A 45 -1.40 -78.35 -21.36
C THR A 45 0.04 -77.90 -21.49
N PHE A 46 0.95 -78.77 -21.95
CA PHE A 46 2.33 -78.39 -22.24
C PHE A 46 2.42 -77.45 -23.42
N PHE A 47 1.66 -77.70 -24.50
CA PHE A 47 1.59 -76.78 -25.63
C PHE A 47 0.96 -75.42 -25.26
N SER A 48 -0.08 -75.40 -24.40
CA SER A 48 -0.66 -74.12 -23.95
C SER A 48 0.30 -73.36 -23.03
N LEU A 49 1.00 -74.06 -22.11
CA LEU A 49 2.02 -73.45 -21.25
C LEU A 49 3.19 -72.89 -22.08
N PHE A 50 3.66 -73.70 -23.07
CA PHE A 50 4.70 -73.26 -24.02
C PHE A 50 4.23 -72.06 -24.85
N GLY A 51 2.97 -72.04 -25.30
CA GLY A 51 2.38 -70.96 -26.03
C GLY A 51 2.32 -69.65 -25.19
N VAL A 52 1.91 -69.76 -23.90
CA VAL A 52 1.92 -68.62 -22.97
C VAL A 52 3.35 -68.11 -22.71
N LEU A 53 4.31 -69.03 -22.51
CA LEU A 53 5.71 -68.64 -22.30
C LEU A 53 6.32 -68.02 -23.56
N ALA A 54 6.03 -68.60 -24.75
CA ALA A 54 6.49 -68.03 -26.03
C ALA A 54 5.87 -66.63 -26.27
N LEU A 55 4.56 -66.44 -25.94
CA LEU A 55 3.93 -65.15 -26.02
C LEU A 55 4.59 -64.13 -25.08
N PHE A 56 4.89 -64.53 -23.84
CA PHE A 56 5.55 -63.69 -22.85
C PHE A 56 6.97 -63.26 -23.33
N VAL A 57 7.74 -64.24 -23.87
CA VAL A 57 9.05 -63.95 -24.47
C VAL A 57 8.94 -63.01 -25.68
N LEU A 58 7.91 -63.19 -26.48
CA LEU A 58 7.67 -62.35 -27.66
C LEU A 58 7.31 -60.91 -27.26
N ILE A 59 6.53 -60.74 -26.18
CA ILE A 59 6.24 -59.43 -25.59
C ILE A 59 7.52 -58.80 -25.05
N LEU A 60 8.34 -59.52 -24.34
CA LEU A 60 9.64 -59.02 -23.85
C LEU A 60 10.58 -58.60 -24.99
N VAL A 61 10.70 -59.44 -26.03
CA VAL A 61 11.52 -59.14 -27.21
C VAL A 61 10.95 -57.88 -27.92
N ALA A 62 9.64 -57.80 -28.11
CA ALA A 62 9.02 -56.64 -28.72
C ALA A 62 9.24 -55.36 -27.88
N ARG A 63 9.17 -55.47 -26.55
CA ARG A 63 9.44 -54.36 -25.66
C ARG A 63 10.91 -53.95 -25.64
N THR A 64 11.81 -54.93 -25.66
CA THR A 64 13.26 -54.65 -25.77
C THR A 64 13.58 -54.00 -27.11
N TRP A 65 12.99 -54.49 -28.20
CA TRP A 65 13.14 -53.90 -29.53
C TRP A 65 12.62 -52.45 -29.56
N ASP A 66 11.45 -52.19 -28.98
CA ASP A 66 10.89 -50.83 -28.85
C ASP A 66 11.84 -49.92 -28.05
N LEU A 67 12.36 -50.39 -26.91
CA LEU A 67 13.24 -49.61 -26.04
C LEU A 67 14.65 -49.38 -26.63
N GLU A 68 15.24 -50.39 -27.33
CA GLU A 68 16.63 -50.28 -27.80
C GLU A 68 16.75 -49.78 -29.25
N ILE A 69 15.80 -50.17 -30.13
CA ILE A 69 15.93 -49.90 -31.57
C ILE A 69 15.00 -48.74 -31.98
N VAL A 70 13.72 -48.78 -31.59
CA VAL A 70 12.74 -47.77 -32.04
C VAL A 70 12.94 -46.46 -31.27
N ASN A 71 13.04 -46.55 -29.96
CA ASN A 71 13.15 -45.39 -29.05
C ASN A 71 14.58 -45.24 -28.45
N GLY A 72 15.51 -46.12 -28.77
CA GLY A 72 16.85 -46.13 -28.18
C GLY A 72 17.61 -44.81 -28.39
N GLY A 73 17.46 -44.19 -29.56
CA GLY A 73 18.05 -42.89 -29.83
C GLY A 73 17.45 -41.76 -28.99
N ALA A 74 16.14 -41.83 -28.76
CA ALA A 74 15.45 -40.85 -27.89
C ALA A 74 15.87 -41.04 -26.43
N PHE A 75 15.90 -42.28 -25.94
CA PHE A 75 16.34 -42.57 -24.56
C PHE A 75 17.86 -42.33 -24.37
N ALA A 76 18.69 -42.52 -25.38
CA ALA A 76 20.09 -42.15 -25.33
C ALA A 76 20.28 -40.62 -25.29
N ALA A 77 19.49 -39.86 -26.06
CA ALA A 77 19.46 -38.40 -26.00
C ALA A 77 18.95 -37.89 -24.64
N GLU A 78 17.92 -38.53 -24.10
CA GLU A 78 17.38 -38.20 -22.78
C GLU A 78 18.37 -38.54 -21.65
N SER A 79 19.10 -39.66 -21.79
CA SER A 79 20.21 -40.04 -20.89
C SER A 79 21.41 -39.09 -21.00
N ALA A 80 21.72 -38.61 -22.21
CA ALA A 80 22.75 -37.58 -22.39
C ALA A 80 22.32 -36.22 -21.81
N HIS A 81 21.03 -35.88 -21.86
CA HIS A 81 20.48 -34.71 -21.19
C HIS A 81 20.49 -34.83 -19.66
N ASN A 82 20.41 -36.03 -19.10
CA ASN A 82 20.48 -36.22 -17.63
C ASN A 82 21.88 -35.92 -17.05
N ILE A 83 22.89 -35.71 -17.88
CA ILE A 83 24.25 -35.29 -17.47
C ILE A 83 24.38 -33.76 -17.49
N LEU A 84 23.45 -33.06 -18.12
CA LEU A 84 23.45 -31.60 -18.25
C LEU A 84 22.32 -31.04 -17.43
N GLU A 85 22.65 -30.38 -16.35
CA GLU A 85 21.68 -29.62 -15.52
C GLU A 85 21.70 -28.15 -15.93
N VAL A 86 20.53 -27.63 -16.35
CA VAL A 86 20.35 -26.19 -16.59
C VAL A 86 19.76 -25.59 -15.35
N THR A 87 20.54 -24.74 -14.67
CA THR A 87 20.09 -24.02 -13.49
C THR A 87 19.86 -22.54 -13.83
N THR A 88 18.84 -21.94 -13.21
CA THR A 88 18.59 -20.51 -13.34
C THR A 88 19.69 -19.73 -12.61
N LEU A 89 20.31 -18.80 -13.31
CA LEU A 89 21.18 -17.79 -12.73
C LEU A 89 20.34 -16.54 -12.48
N PHE A 90 20.09 -16.22 -11.20
CA PHE A 90 19.25 -15.11 -10.84
C PHE A 90 19.95 -13.78 -11.10
N ALA A 91 19.22 -12.86 -11.75
CA ALA A 91 19.66 -11.48 -11.91
C ALA A 91 19.62 -10.74 -10.57
N LEU A 92 20.55 -9.82 -10.35
CA LEU A 92 20.47 -8.90 -9.23
C LEU A 92 19.42 -7.83 -9.52
N ARG A 93 18.52 -7.64 -8.58
CA ARG A 93 17.47 -6.63 -8.67
C ARG A 93 18.06 -5.23 -8.53
N GLY A 94 17.54 -4.24 -9.26
CA GLY A 94 18.02 -2.85 -9.24
C GLY A 94 17.96 -2.25 -7.84
N ILE A 95 19.00 -1.51 -7.46
CA ILE A 95 19.09 -0.84 -6.15
C ILE A 95 18.15 0.37 -6.14
N ILE A 96 17.44 0.59 -5.01
CA ILE A 96 16.64 1.80 -4.79
C ILE A 96 17.40 2.71 -3.84
N THR A 97 17.56 3.99 -4.21
CA THR A 97 18.27 4.99 -3.39
C THR A 97 17.44 6.25 -3.21
N ASP A 98 17.74 7.00 -2.16
CA ASP A 98 17.22 8.36 -1.96
C ASP A 98 17.87 9.37 -2.93
N VAL A 99 17.48 10.65 -2.80
CA VAL A 99 18.00 11.74 -3.62
C VAL A 99 19.51 11.97 -3.46
N HIS A 100 20.12 11.53 -2.37
CA HIS A 100 21.54 11.64 -2.07
C HIS A 100 22.34 10.35 -2.28
N GLY A 101 21.67 9.25 -2.72
CA GLY A 101 22.30 7.96 -2.93
C GLY A 101 22.32 7.07 -1.67
N VAL A 102 21.60 7.44 -0.61
CA VAL A 102 21.40 6.57 0.55
C VAL A 102 20.57 5.36 0.12
N VAL A 103 21.02 4.16 0.45
CA VAL A 103 20.36 2.91 0.05
C VAL A 103 19.04 2.74 0.81
N LEU A 104 17.97 2.45 0.05
CA LEU A 104 16.62 2.20 0.55
C LEU A 104 16.18 0.75 0.32
N ALA A 105 16.69 0.12 -0.73
CA ALA A 105 16.57 -1.31 -0.98
C ALA A 105 17.78 -1.81 -1.77
N GLU A 106 18.38 -2.91 -1.33
CA GLU A 106 19.57 -3.51 -1.94
C GLU A 106 19.53 -5.03 -1.90
N ASN A 107 20.44 -5.66 -2.60
CA ASN A 107 20.63 -7.10 -2.59
C ASN A 107 21.73 -7.46 -1.58
N GLU A 108 21.44 -8.34 -0.63
CA GLU A 108 22.37 -8.81 0.39
C GLU A 108 22.64 -10.30 0.18
N GLU A 109 23.92 -10.66 0.05
CA GLU A 109 24.34 -12.06 -0.06
C GLU A 109 24.43 -12.70 1.32
N LYS A 110 23.70 -13.80 1.52
CA LYS A 110 23.79 -14.61 2.74
C LYS A 110 24.97 -15.57 2.70
N GLY A 111 25.37 -16.04 3.87
CA GLY A 111 26.49 -16.96 4.00
C GLY A 111 26.34 -18.33 3.30
N ASP A 112 25.14 -18.68 2.85
CA ASP A 112 24.83 -19.86 2.05
C ASP A 112 24.87 -19.58 0.52
N GLY A 113 25.23 -18.35 0.13
CA GLY A 113 25.29 -17.91 -1.26
C GLY A 113 23.92 -17.51 -1.86
N SER A 114 22.84 -17.53 -1.08
CA SER A 114 21.56 -16.97 -1.50
C SER A 114 21.57 -15.46 -1.41
N VAL A 115 20.87 -14.79 -2.32
CA VAL A 115 20.71 -13.35 -2.32
C VAL A 115 19.30 -13.02 -1.81
N ILE A 116 19.20 -12.08 -0.89
CA ILE A 116 17.93 -11.56 -0.40
C ILE A 116 17.84 -10.07 -0.64
N ARG A 117 16.61 -9.57 -0.71
CA ARG A 117 16.33 -8.14 -0.73
C ARG A 117 16.34 -7.59 0.69
N ASN A 118 17.11 -6.55 0.94
CA ASN A 118 17.23 -5.86 2.22
C ASN A 118 16.64 -4.44 2.15
N TYR A 119 15.83 -4.08 3.15
CA TYR A 119 15.15 -2.80 3.28
C TYR A 119 15.58 -2.12 4.59
N PRO A 120 16.65 -1.29 4.58
CA PRO A 120 17.21 -0.74 5.81
C PRO A 120 16.34 0.34 6.48
N ILE A 121 15.38 0.95 5.75
CA ILE A 121 14.57 2.08 6.22
C ILE A 121 13.11 1.68 6.36
N SER A 122 12.70 1.23 7.55
CA SER A 122 11.35 0.73 7.82
C SER A 122 10.24 1.80 7.75
N SER A 123 10.57 3.08 7.84
CA SER A 123 9.59 4.17 7.69
C SER A 123 9.09 4.36 6.26
N LEU A 124 9.65 3.62 5.29
CA LEU A 124 9.30 3.67 3.88
C LEU A 124 8.62 2.38 3.37
N SER A 125 8.23 1.47 4.27
CA SER A 125 7.71 0.16 3.87
C SER A 125 6.49 0.21 2.97
N GLN A 126 5.51 1.11 3.22
CA GLN A 126 4.34 1.26 2.36
C GLN A 126 4.72 1.85 0.98
N VAL A 127 5.76 2.69 0.93
CA VAL A 127 6.22 3.35 -0.30
C VAL A 127 7.07 2.39 -1.14
N ILE A 128 8.09 1.80 -0.55
CA ILE A 128 8.99 0.89 -1.28
C ILE A 128 8.31 -0.45 -1.52
N GLY A 129 7.58 -0.96 -0.53
CA GLY A 129 6.96 -2.26 -0.60
C GLY A 129 7.93 -3.39 -0.28
N TYR A 130 7.71 -4.55 -0.88
CA TYR A 130 8.54 -5.75 -0.71
C TYR A 130 8.40 -6.69 -1.90
N VAL A 131 9.31 -7.65 -2.00
CA VAL A 131 9.34 -8.66 -3.06
C VAL A 131 8.86 -10.02 -2.59
N SER A 132 8.42 -10.85 -3.54
CA SER A 132 8.25 -12.29 -3.38
C SER A 132 9.40 -12.99 -4.08
N TYR A 133 10.08 -13.88 -3.37
CA TYR A 133 11.21 -14.63 -3.91
C TYR A 133 10.77 -15.78 -4.82
N PRO A 134 11.69 -16.28 -5.67
CA PRO A 134 11.50 -17.50 -6.45
C PRO A 134 11.02 -18.67 -5.59
N LYS A 135 10.09 -19.48 -6.13
CA LYS A 135 9.41 -20.52 -5.37
C LYS A 135 9.85 -21.90 -5.82
N LYS A 136 10.10 -22.78 -4.84
CA LYS A 136 10.46 -24.18 -5.04
C LYS A 136 9.32 -25.10 -4.63
N ASP A 137 9.27 -26.26 -5.27
CA ASP A 137 8.44 -27.37 -4.84
C ASP A 137 9.06 -28.14 -3.65
N VAL A 138 8.39 -29.19 -3.19
CA VAL A 138 8.85 -30.05 -2.08
C VAL A 138 10.14 -30.81 -2.41
N HIS A 139 10.54 -30.88 -3.67
CA HIS A 139 11.77 -31.52 -4.16
C HIS A 139 12.91 -30.53 -4.39
N GLY A 140 12.67 -29.23 -4.14
CA GLY A 140 13.66 -28.16 -4.32
C GLY A 140 13.75 -27.64 -5.76
N ILE A 141 12.86 -28.05 -6.65
CA ILE A 141 12.81 -27.61 -8.05
C ILE A 141 12.01 -26.30 -8.12
N TYR A 142 12.59 -25.28 -8.75
CA TYR A 142 11.91 -24.01 -8.97
C TYR A 142 10.74 -24.18 -9.95
N TYR A 143 9.52 -23.87 -9.50
CA TYR A 143 8.36 -23.74 -10.37
C TYR A 143 8.05 -22.27 -10.71
N ASP A 144 8.63 -21.32 -9.96
CA ASP A 144 8.65 -19.90 -10.26
C ASP A 144 10.09 -19.41 -10.02
N THR A 145 10.69 -18.82 -11.04
CA THR A 145 12.09 -18.35 -11.02
C THR A 145 12.18 -16.83 -10.93
N ASN A 146 11.05 -16.13 -10.81
CA ASN A 146 11.04 -14.68 -10.79
C ASN A 146 11.03 -14.16 -9.35
N GLU A 147 11.88 -13.17 -9.07
CA GLU A 147 11.72 -12.28 -7.95
C GLU A 147 10.80 -11.15 -8.37
N THR A 148 9.63 -11.04 -7.77
CA THR A 148 8.57 -10.13 -8.22
C THR A 148 8.22 -9.15 -7.12
N GLY A 149 8.09 -7.86 -7.47
CA GLY A 149 7.57 -6.83 -6.57
C GLY A 149 6.10 -7.09 -6.23
N VAL A 150 5.74 -7.02 -4.94
CA VAL A 150 4.38 -7.32 -4.45
C VAL A 150 3.58 -6.05 -4.19
N THR A 151 4.20 -5.03 -3.61
CA THR A 151 3.57 -3.74 -3.28
C THR A 151 4.54 -2.59 -3.50
N GLY A 152 4.04 -1.36 -3.42
CA GLY A 152 4.84 -0.14 -3.47
C GLY A 152 5.62 0.02 -4.77
N LEU A 153 6.76 0.71 -4.71
CA LEU A 153 7.64 0.95 -5.85
C LEU A 153 8.29 -0.33 -6.39
N GLU A 154 8.48 -1.34 -5.53
CA GLU A 154 8.95 -2.67 -5.97
C GLU A 154 7.98 -3.28 -6.98
N ALA A 155 6.66 -3.11 -6.80
CA ALA A 155 5.64 -3.59 -7.73
C ALA A 155 5.45 -2.64 -8.93
N GLU A 156 5.40 -1.33 -8.69
CA GLU A 156 5.15 -0.32 -9.73
C GLU A 156 6.25 -0.30 -10.79
N TYR A 157 7.51 -0.46 -10.35
CA TYR A 157 8.69 -0.48 -11.22
C TYR A 157 9.30 -1.87 -11.36
N ASP A 158 8.52 -2.95 -11.16
CA ASP A 158 9.01 -4.32 -11.20
C ASP A 158 9.75 -4.64 -12.51
N SER A 159 9.17 -4.25 -13.65
CA SER A 159 9.77 -4.47 -14.97
C SER A 159 11.13 -3.81 -15.16
N LEU A 160 11.40 -2.70 -14.45
CA LEU A 160 12.67 -2.00 -14.47
C LEU A 160 13.67 -2.63 -13.49
N LEU A 161 13.16 -2.96 -12.29
CA LEU A 161 13.98 -3.43 -11.18
C LEU A 161 14.39 -4.90 -11.30
N ALA A 162 13.55 -5.78 -11.85
CA ALA A 162 13.75 -7.23 -11.81
C ALA A 162 14.95 -7.71 -12.66
N GLY A 163 15.28 -6.99 -13.74
CA GLY A 163 16.29 -7.45 -14.69
C GLY A 163 15.86 -8.70 -15.45
N GLY A 164 16.82 -9.51 -15.92
CA GLY A 164 16.59 -10.75 -16.66
C GLY A 164 17.46 -11.89 -16.17
N ASN A 165 16.82 -12.99 -15.76
CA ASN A 165 17.51 -14.18 -15.32
C ASN A 165 18.33 -14.83 -16.45
N GLY A 166 19.53 -15.32 -16.12
CA GLY A 166 20.39 -16.11 -16.99
C GLY A 166 20.20 -17.61 -16.82
N GLN A 167 20.99 -18.37 -17.54
CA GLN A 167 21.04 -19.84 -17.48
C GLN A 167 22.46 -20.31 -17.35
N LEU A 168 22.72 -21.18 -16.37
CA LEU A 168 23.97 -21.87 -16.13
C LEU A 168 23.81 -23.34 -16.49
N LEU A 169 24.67 -23.83 -17.40
CA LEU A 169 24.80 -25.24 -17.70
C LEU A 169 25.83 -25.86 -16.78
N THR A 170 25.43 -26.87 -16.02
CA THR A 170 26.32 -27.65 -15.18
C THR A 170 26.41 -29.07 -15.74
N GLU A 171 27.61 -29.50 -16.15
CA GLU A 171 27.89 -30.88 -16.51
C GLU A 171 28.26 -31.65 -15.24
N MET A 172 27.53 -32.72 -14.97
CA MET A 172 27.81 -33.63 -13.86
C MET A 172 28.13 -35.03 -14.39
N ASP A 173 29.01 -35.74 -13.70
CA ASP A 173 29.23 -37.15 -13.97
C ASP A 173 28.12 -38.02 -13.34
N ALA A 174 28.13 -39.31 -13.62
CA ALA A 174 27.14 -40.28 -13.14
C ALA A 174 27.10 -40.39 -11.59
N LEU A 175 28.06 -39.81 -10.88
CA LEU A 175 28.14 -39.74 -9.42
C LEU A 175 27.68 -38.40 -8.87
N GLY A 176 27.21 -37.47 -9.74
CA GLY A 176 26.77 -36.14 -9.36
C GLY A 176 27.92 -35.12 -9.14
N THR A 177 29.15 -35.46 -9.53
CA THR A 177 30.29 -34.55 -9.40
C THR A 177 30.30 -33.55 -10.56
N VAL A 178 30.34 -32.27 -10.27
CA VAL A 178 30.42 -31.22 -11.28
C VAL A 178 31.75 -31.29 -12.03
N ARG A 179 31.71 -31.48 -13.35
CA ARG A 179 32.86 -31.54 -14.23
C ARG A 179 33.16 -30.23 -14.92
N SER A 180 32.10 -29.51 -15.29
CA SER A 180 32.21 -28.22 -15.99
C SER A 180 31.00 -27.34 -15.66
N LYS A 181 31.22 -26.02 -15.68
CA LYS A 181 30.16 -25.02 -15.58
C LYS A 181 30.35 -24.02 -16.72
N GLY A 182 29.28 -23.71 -17.44
CA GLY A 182 29.29 -22.72 -18.52
C GLY A 182 28.01 -21.89 -18.51
N THR A 183 28.12 -20.58 -18.64
CA THR A 183 26.97 -19.70 -18.78
C THR A 183 26.41 -19.82 -20.20
N ILE A 184 25.14 -20.23 -20.33
CA ILE A 184 24.47 -20.31 -21.64
C ILE A 184 23.87 -18.93 -21.96
N VAL A 185 23.20 -18.32 -20.98
CA VAL A 185 22.60 -16.98 -21.07
C VAL A 185 23.09 -16.18 -19.88
N PRO A 186 23.75 -15.03 -20.08
CA PRO A 186 24.15 -14.17 -18.98
C PRO A 186 22.93 -13.49 -18.35
N THR A 187 23.04 -13.12 -17.07
CA THR A 187 22.05 -12.27 -16.40
C THR A 187 22.08 -10.86 -16.95
N ILE A 188 20.94 -10.20 -16.94
CA ILE A 188 20.81 -8.74 -17.15
C ILE A 188 20.38 -8.18 -15.81
N GLU A 189 21.23 -7.40 -15.17
CA GLU A 189 20.89 -6.78 -13.88
C GLU A 189 19.76 -5.76 -14.02
N GLY A 190 18.94 -5.62 -12.98
CA GLY A 190 17.89 -4.62 -12.92
C GLY A 190 18.44 -3.20 -12.86
N GLU A 191 17.69 -2.24 -13.39
CA GLU A 191 18.07 -0.82 -13.38
C GLU A 191 17.87 -0.20 -12.00
N ALA A 192 18.81 0.67 -11.59
CA ALA A 192 18.73 1.36 -10.32
C ALA A 192 17.67 2.47 -10.35
N LEU A 193 16.89 2.59 -9.27
CA LEU A 193 15.87 3.62 -9.09
C LEU A 193 16.32 4.65 -8.08
N ARG A 194 16.38 5.92 -8.48
CA ARG A 194 16.70 7.04 -7.58
C ARG A 194 15.46 7.84 -7.26
N LEU A 195 15.12 7.92 -5.97
CA LEU A 195 13.94 8.62 -5.48
C LEU A 195 14.22 10.09 -5.17
N SER A 196 13.15 10.88 -5.14
CA SER A 196 13.15 12.29 -4.70
C SER A 196 13.13 12.45 -3.17
N ILE A 197 12.87 11.36 -2.45
CA ILE A 197 12.87 11.30 -0.99
C ILE A 197 14.26 11.63 -0.45
N ASP A 198 14.31 12.37 0.67
CA ASP A 198 15.51 12.62 1.46
C ASP A 198 15.38 11.96 2.83
N VAL A 199 16.19 10.94 3.08
CA VAL A 199 16.18 10.18 4.35
C VAL A 199 16.42 11.08 5.56
N ARG A 200 17.21 12.16 5.40
CA ARG A 200 17.48 13.14 6.47
C ARG A 200 16.24 13.93 6.89
N LEU A 201 15.21 13.99 6.03
CA LEU A 201 13.90 14.56 6.34
C LEU A 201 12.90 13.46 6.71
N GLN A 202 12.92 12.34 5.99
CA GLN A 202 12.01 11.21 6.15
C GLN A 202 12.05 10.62 7.56
N GLU A 203 13.24 10.26 8.06
CA GLU A 203 13.40 9.58 9.35
C GLU A 203 12.99 10.46 10.55
N PRO A 204 13.42 11.74 10.66
CA PRO A 204 12.91 12.62 11.71
C PRO A 204 11.40 12.83 11.63
N PHE A 205 10.84 12.91 10.43
CA PHE A 205 9.40 13.09 10.22
C PHE A 205 8.62 11.85 10.67
N ALA A 206 9.08 10.67 10.29
CA ALA A 206 8.48 9.40 10.73
C ALA A 206 8.51 9.26 12.26
N ARG A 207 9.66 9.56 12.89
CA ARG A 207 9.77 9.55 14.35
C ARG A 207 8.82 10.55 15.02
N ALA A 208 8.68 11.75 14.46
CA ALA A 208 7.76 12.76 15.00
C ALA A 208 6.30 12.31 14.94
N ILE A 209 5.85 11.77 13.80
CA ILE A 209 4.50 11.22 13.63
C ILE A 209 4.27 10.07 14.62
N ALA A 210 5.15 9.07 14.64
CA ALA A 210 5.03 7.90 15.50
C ALA A 210 4.96 8.28 17.00
N ASN A 211 5.80 9.23 17.43
CA ASN A 211 5.84 9.66 18.82
C ASN A 211 4.57 10.39 19.25
N VAL A 212 4.07 11.34 18.45
CA VAL A 212 2.85 12.07 18.78
C VAL A 212 1.62 11.15 18.70
N THR A 213 1.53 10.30 17.68
CA THR A 213 0.45 9.30 17.53
C THR A 213 0.34 8.43 18.78
N ARG A 214 1.45 7.82 19.23
CA ARG A 214 1.46 6.97 20.42
C ARG A 214 1.16 7.75 21.71
N ASN A 215 1.84 8.86 21.92
CA ASN A 215 1.74 9.62 23.18
C ASN A 215 0.36 10.25 23.38
N GLN A 216 -0.31 10.61 22.29
CA GLN A 216 -1.64 11.23 22.29
C GLN A 216 -2.78 10.23 22.00
N ARG A 217 -2.46 8.93 21.89
CA ARG A 217 -3.43 7.83 21.69
C ARG A 217 -4.25 7.94 20.42
N PHE A 218 -3.66 8.45 19.35
CA PHE A 218 -4.21 8.28 18.01
C PHE A 218 -3.93 6.86 17.52
N ILE A 219 -4.80 6.34 16.65
CA ILE A 219 -4.62 4.96 16.13
C ILE A 219 -3.63 4.90 14.97
N ALA A 220 -3.56 5.97 14.18
CA ALA A 220 -2.68 6.08 13.03
C ALA A 220 -2.29 7.54 12.79
N GLY A 221 -1.32 7.75 11.92
CA GLY A 221 -0.91 9.07 11.48
C GLY A 221 -0.18 9.02 10.16
N ALA A 222 -0.32 10.07 9.35
CA ALA A 222 0.37 10.19 8.08
C ALA A 222 0.82 11.62 7.82
N GLY A 223 1.84 11.75 6.97
CA GLY A 223 2.30 13.06 6.58
C GLY A 223 3.06 13.04 5.26
N VAL A 224 3.00 14.17 4.56
CA VAL A 224 3.66 14.37 3.27
C VAL A 224 4.35 15.72 3.27
N ILE A 225 5.57 15.78 2.74
CA ILE A 225 6.31 17.02 2.49
C ILE A 225 6.72 17.03 1.02
N LEU A 226 6.27 18.06 0.29
CA LEU A 226 6.52 18.25 -1.14
C LEU A 226 7.40 19.46 -1.40
N ASP A 227 8.23 19.36 -2.41
CA ASP A 227 8.89 20.50 -3.04
C ASP A 227 7.83 21.31 -3.83
N VAL A 228 7.66 22.58 -3.51
CA VAL A 228 6.60 23.42 -4.09
C VAL A 228 6.85 23.83 -5.54
N GLN A 229 8.09 23.72 -6.04
CA GLN A 229 8.46 24.11 -7.40
C GLN A 229 8.40 22.95 -8.39
N THR A 230 8.47 21.72 -7.91
CA THR A 230 8.58 20.54 -8.77
C THR A 230 7.49 19.50 -8.51
N GLY A 231 6.85 19.50 -7.33
CA GLY A 231 5.96 18.43 -6.89
C GLY A 231 6.70 17.17 -6.40
N ALA A 232 8.04 17.22 -6.34
CA ALA A 232 8.83 16.09 -5.84
C ALA A 232 8.54 15.80 -4.37
N VAL A 233 8.27 14.54 -4.03
CA VAL A 233 8.02 14.09 -2.67
C VAL A 233 9.35 14.01 -1.92
N ARG A 234 9.54 14.88 -0.92
CA ARG A 234 10.75 14.90 -0.09
C ARG A 234 10.66 13.99 1.12
N ALA A 235 9.45 13.85 1.66
CA ALA A 235 9.15 12.86 2.69
C ALA A 235 7.68 12.45 2.60
N ILE A 236 7.41 11.18 2.87
CA ILE A 236 6.07 10.60 2.93
C ILE A 236 6.05 9.50 3.97
N VAL A 237 5.16 9.63 4.95
CA VAL A 237 5.11 8.76 6.12
C VAL A 237 3.71 8.22 6.30
N SER A 238 3.63 6.94 6.54
CA SER A 238 2.43 6.22 6.97
C SER A 238 2.75 5.46 8.27
N TYR A 239 1.95 5.65 9.31
CA TYR A 239 2.11 5.01 10.61
C TYR A 239 0.77 4.47 11.12
N PRO A 240 0.73 3.24 11.68
CA PRO A 240 1.84 2.32 11.88
C PRO A 240 2.39 1.76 10.57
N SER A 241 3.64 1.27 10.60
CA SER A 241 4.31 0.66 9.47
C SER A 241 4.56 -0.83 9.74
N TYR A 242 4.78 -1.60 8.71
CA TYR A 242 5.27 -2.97 8.77
C TYR A 242 6.78 -3.02 8.42
N ASP A 243 7.41 -4.15 8.61
CA ASP A 243 8.78 -4.40 8.17
C ASP A 243 8.75 -5.16 6.83
N SER A 244 9.27 -4.51 5.77
CA SER A 244 9.36 -5.10 4.43
C SER A 244 10.23 -6.36 4.41
N ASN A 245 11.27 -6.45 5.26
CA ASN A 245 12.10 -7.64 5.37
C ASN A 245 11.30 -8.83 5.94
N VAL A 246 10.43 -8.60 6.92
CA VAL A 246 9.53 -9.63 7.47
C VAL A 246 8.55 -10.09 6.40
N MET A 247 8.00 -9.16 5.61
CA MET A 247 7.03 -9.48 4.57
C MET A 247 7.67 -10.27 3.43
N ALA A 248 8.85 -9.88 2.98
CA ALA A 248 9.58 -10.57 1.91
C ALA A 248 9.99 -12.00 2.32
N ASN A 249 10.45 -12.18 3.55
CA ASN A 249 10.90 -13.49 4.04
C ASN A 249 9.77 -14.39 4.56
N GLY A 250 8.54 -13.86 4.74
CA GLY A 250 7.40 -14.59 5.29
C GLY A 250 7.58 -15.04 6.74
N ASP A 251 8.54 -14.46 7.47
CA ASP A 251 8.93 -14.85 8.83
C ASP A 251 8.98 -13.61 9.76
N PRO A 252 8.64 -13.75 11.03
CA PRO A 252 7.89 -14.86 11.61
C PRO A 252 6.37 -14.71 11.36
N SER A 253 5.67 -15.79 11.18
CA SER A 253 4.21 -15.78 10.92
C SER A 253 3.41 -15.03 12.00
N ASN A 254 3.89 -15.02 13.25
CA ASN A 254 3.29 -14.28 14.35
C ASN A 254 3.33 -12.76 14.12
N THR A 255 4.41 -12.20 13.56
CA THR A 255 4.54 -10.77 13.29
C THR A 255 3.54 -10.32 12.21
N ILE A 256 3.38 -11.10 11.15
CA ILE A 256 2.38 -10.81 10.10
C ILE A 256 0.96 -10.87 10.68
N ALA A 257 0.67 -11.82 11.57
CA ALA A 257 -0.61 -11.90 12.26
C ALA A 257 -0.88 -10.67 13.16
N LEU A 258 0.16 -10.14 13.82
CA LEU A 258 0.05 -8.89 14.59
C LEU A 258 -0.24 -7.69 13.69
N TYR A 259 0.43 -7.56 12.53
CA TYR A 259 0.11 -6.51 11.56
C TYR A 259 -1.33 -6.57 11.07
N ASN A 260 -1.86 -7.78 10.80
CA ASN A 260 -3.26 -7.96 10.39
C ASN A 260 -4.27 -7.62 11.51
N ALA A 261 -3.89 -7.79 12.76
CA ALA A 261 -4.75 -7.52 13.92
C ALA A 261 -4.66 -6.06 14.42
N ASP A 262 -3.70 -5.28 13.93
CA ASP A 262 -3.48 -3.91 14.38
C ASP A 262 -4.61 -3.00 13.87
N PRO A 263 -5.36 -2.32 14.76
CA PRO A 263 -6.42 -1.38 14.37
C PRO A 263 -5.92 -0.15 13.62
N GLY A 264 -4.61 0.11 13.63
CA GLY A 264 -3.95 1.16 12.87
C GLY A 264 -3.66 0.77 11.42
N HIS A 265 -3.99 -0.48 10.99
CA HIS A 265 -3.87 -0.94 9.61
C HIS A 265 -2.49 -0.70 8.97
N PRO A 266 -1.40 -1.35 9.43
CA PRO A 266 -0.03 -1.11 8.93
C PRO A 266 0.15 -1.29 7.42
N PHE A 267 -0.71 -2.10 6.76
CA PHE A 267 -0.65 -2.31 5.31
C PHE A 267 -1.30 -1.20 4.49
N LEU A 268 -2.09 -0.33 5.12
CA LEU A 268 -2.67 0.82 4.44
C LEU A 268 -1.62 1.93 4.34
N ASP A 269 -1.39 2.46 3.15
CA ASP A 269 -0.67 3.72 3.01
C ASP A 269 -1.60 4.88 3.37
N HIS A 270 -1.54 5.31 4.63
CA HIS A 270 -2.36 6.39 5.17
C HIS A 270 -2.11 7.74 4.48
N ALA A 271 -0.97 7.93 3.82
CA ALA A 271 -0.64 9.18 3.14
C ALA A 271 -1.30 9.31 1.76
N VAL A 272 -1.55 8.17 1.08
CA VAL A 272 -2.02 8.11 -0.31
C VAL A 272 -3.38 7.43 -0.44
N GLN A 273 -3.63 6.39 0.35
CA GLN A 273 -4.86 5.58 0.32
C GLN A 273 -5.84 5.97 1.43
N GLY A 274 -5.35 6.47 2.56
CA GLY A 274 -6.17 6.90 3.67
C GLY A 274 -7.02 8.13 3.32
N VAL A 275 -8.34 8.04 3.52
CA VAL A 275 -9.27 9.14 3.28
C VAL A 275 -9.87 9.64 4.58
N TYR A 276 -9.76 10.93 4.80
CA TYR A 276 -10.10 11.56 6.08
C TYR A 276 -10.95 12.79 5.89
N VAL A 277 -11.85 13.04 6.82
CA VAL A 277 -12.55 14.33 6.92
C VAL A 277 -11.52 15.41 7.26
N PRO A 278 -11.37 16.45 6.42
CA PRO A 278 -10.29 17.43 6.59
C PRO A 278 -10.58 18.47 7.68
N GLY A 279 -11.84 18.79 7.91
CA GLY A 279 -12.20 19.94 8.76
C GLY A 279 -11.59 21.24 8.25
N SER A 280 -11.20 22.09 9.17
CA SER A 280 -10.80 23.47 8.89
C SER A 280 -9.55 23.67 8.01
N ILE A 281 -8.81 22.62 7.65
CA ILE A 281 -7.69 22.75 6.70
C ILE A 281 -8.14 23.05 5.27
N VAL A 282 -9.43 22.94 4.93
CA VAL A 282 -9.94 23.33 3.61
C VAL A 282 -10.13 24.84 3.47
N LYS A 283 -10.15 25.57 4.56
CA LYS A 283 -10.48 27.01 4.60
C LYS A 283 -9.56 27.88 3.73
N PRO A 284 -8.25 27.66 3.64
CA PRO A 284 -7.37 28.39 2.73
C PRO A 284 -7.80 28.28 1.27
N PHE A 285 -8.21 27.09 0.83
CA PHE A 285 -8.63 26.83 -0.55
C PHE A 285 -9.96 27.53 -0.87
N ILE A 286 -10.91 27.48 0.05
CA ILE A 286 -12.21 28.18 -0.08
C ILE A 286 -12.01 29.70 -0.04
N ALA A 287 -11.13 30.20 0.84
CA ALA A 287 -10.77 31.63 0.88
C ALA A 287 -10.15 32.10 -0.44
N SER A 288 -9.27 31.29 -1.05
CA SER A 288 -8.71 31.58 -2.36
C SER A 288 -9.78 31.71 -3.42
N GLY A 289 -10.78 30.83 -3.38
CA GLY A 289 -11.91 30.81 -4.29
C GLY A 289 -12.81 32.04 -4.14
N VAL A 290 -13.28 32.33 -2.94
CA VAL A 290 -14.22 33.42 -2.70
C VAL A 290 -13.60 34.80 -3.00
N LEU A 291 -12.29 34.97 -2.71
CA LEU A 291 -11.52 36.18 -3.08
C LEU A 291 -11.36 36.31 -4.60
N THR A 292 -11.09 35.19 -5.28
CA THR A 292 -10.93 35.17 -6.73
C THR A 292 -12.24 35.49 -7.44
N ASP A 293 -13.35 34.96 -6.96
CA ASP A 293 -14.71 35.22 -7.49
C ASP A 293 -15.22 36.65 -7.16
N GLY A 294 -14.49 37.38 -6.31
CA GLY A 294 -14.84 38.76 -5.93
C GLY A 294 -16.06 38.87 -5.04
N LEU A 295 -16.52 37.78 -4.42
CA LEU A 295 -17.64 37.79 -3.48
C LEU A 295 -17.31 38.55 -2.17
N ILE A 296 -16.03 38.59 -1.81
CA ILE A 296 -15.48 39.40 -0.74
C ILE A 296 -14.18 40.06 -1.20
N THR A 297 -13.79 41.10 -0.50
CA THR A 297 -12.46 41.72 -0.60
C THR A 297 -11.59 41.29 0.58
N PRO A 298 -10.27 41.50 0.54
CA PRO A 298 -9.39 41.25 1.69
C PRO A 298 -9.77 42.00 2.97
N ASN A 299 -10.50 43.11 2.83
CA ASN A 299 -10.93 43.97 3.93
C ASN A 299 -12.40 43.78 4.31
N THR A 300 -13.12 42.85 3.71
CA THR A 300 -14.48 42.51 4.08
C THR A 300 -14.50 41.92 5.49
N VAL A 301 -15.25 42.58 6.38
CA VAL A 301 -15.39 42.19 7.78
C VAL A 301 -16.75 41.53 8.01
N ILE A 302 -16.74 40.35 8.58
CA ILE A 302 -17.94 39.62 9.05
C ILE A 302 -17.90 39.55 10.56
N ASN A 303 -19.04 39.82 11.22
CA ASN A 303 -19.13 39.64 12.66
C ASN A 303 -19.34 38.16 13.00
N ASP A 304 -18.47 37.62 13.84
CA ASP A 304 -18.54 36.26 14.35
C ASP A 304 -18.97 36.26 15.83
N PRO A 305 -20.27 36.10 16.11
CA PRO A 305 -20.79 36.05 17.49
C PRO A 305 -20.64 34.65 18.11
N GLY A 306 -20.00 33.69 17.40
CA GLY A 306 -19.90 32.30 17.79
C GLY A 306 -21.02 31.40 17.26
N PHE A 307 -22.02 31.96 16.61
CA PHE A 307 -23.11 31.20 15.98
C PHE A 307 -23.81 32.04 14.90
N ILE A 308 -24.51 31.34 14.00
CA ILE A 308 -25.55 31.92 13.13
C ILE A 308 -26.83 31.11 13.26
N SER A 309 -27.99 31.78 13.13
CA SER A 309 -29.28 31.13 13.17
C SER A 309 -30.08 31.47 11.94
N ILE A 310 -30.63 30.46 11.28
CA ILE A 310 -31.49 30.60 10.11
C ILE A 310 -32.89 30.07 10.44
N PRO A 311 -33.95 30.70 9.93
CA PRO A 311 -35.31 30.21 10.13
C PRO A 311 -35.47 28.80 9.56
N ASP A 312 -36.19 27.94 10.27
CA ASP A 312 -36.64 26.66 9.75
C ASP A 312 -37.76 26.91 8.71
N PRO A 313 -37.54 26.57 7.43
CA PRO A 313 -38.52 26.82 6.38
C PRO A 313 -39.80 25.99 6.55
N TYR A 314 -39.75 24.91 7.33
CA TYR A 314 -40.85 23.97 7.53
C TYR A 314 -41.62 24.19 8.84
N HIS A 315 -41.00 24.88 9.82
CA HIS A 315 -41.59 25.10 11.16
C HIS A 315 -41.47 26.57 11.56
N PRO A 316 -42.49 27.38 11.28
CA PRO A 316 -42.49 28.81 11.66
C PRO A 316 -42.19 29.04 13.14
N GLY A 317 -41.26 29.94 13.41
CA GLY A 317 -40.81 30.26 14.77
C GLY A 317 -39.67 29.39 15.30
N LYS A 318 -39.27 28.32 14.59
CA LYS A 318 -38.04 27.58 14.87
C LYS A 318 -36.85 28.09 14.05
N VAL A 319 -35.66 27.86 14.56
CA VAL A 319 -34.40 28.22 13.91
C VAL A 319 -33.44 27.05 13.95
N PHE A 320 -32.67 26.90 12.90
CA PHE A 320 -31.46 26.05 12.88
C PHE A 320 -30.27 26.91 13.29
N THR A 321 -29.56 26.49 14.34
CA THR A 321 -28.38 27.22 14.83
C THR A 321 -27.13 26.45 14.47
N TYR A 322 -26.19 27.14 13.79
CA TYR A 322 -24.86 26.63 13.43
C TYR A 322 -23.85 27.34 14.30
N THR A 323 -23.15 26.59 15.13
CA THR A 323 -22.20 27.12 16.11
C THR A 323 -20.76 27.03 15.55
N GLY A 324 -19.96 28.04 15.84
CA GLY A 324 -18.51 27.98 15.75
C GLY A 324 -17.91 27.52 17.07
N TRP A 325 -16.62 27.31 17.10
CA TRP A 325 -15.91 26.86 18.30
C TRP A 325 -15.76 27.97 19.36
N ARG A 326 -15.84 29.24 18.96
CA ARG A 326 -15.89 30.41 19.86
C ARG A 326 -16.34 31.65 19.10
N ALA A 327 -16.73 32.70 19.85
CA ALA A 327 -16.99 34.03 19.32
C ALA A 327 -15.65 34.75 19.05
N LEU A 328 -15.48 35.34 17.86
CA LEU A 328 -14.26 36.04 17.43
C LEU A 328 -14.49 37.56 17.18
N GLY A 329 -15.74 38.01 17.20
CA GLY A 329 -16.12 39.39 16.93
C GLY A 329 -15.92 39.78 15.48
N ALA A 330 -15.36 40.96 15.21
CA ALA A 330 -15.04 41.40 13.86
C ALA A 330 -13.88 40.58 13.25
N VAL A 331 -14.14 39.95 12.10
CA VAL A 331 -13.21 39.00 11.44
C VAL A 331 -13.12 39.32 9.94
N ASP A 332 -11.91 39.63 9.46
CA ASP A 332 -11.59 39.60 8.04
C ASP A 332 -11.10 38.21 7.61
N VAL A 333 -10.81 38.02 6.34
CA VAL A 333 -10.40 36.71 5.80
C VAL A 333 -9.09 36.18 6.40
N ARG A 334 -8.11 37.08 6.71
CA ARG A 334 -6.84 36.68 7.33
C ARG A 334 -7.05 36.17 8.74
N LYS A 335 -7.80 36.95 9.55
CA LYS A 335 -8.17 36.54 10.91
C LYS A 335 -9.04 35.27 10.90
N ALA A 336 -9.94 35.14 9.90
CA ALA A 336 -10.76 33.94 9.73
C ALA A 336 -9.94 32.68 9.47
N ILE A 337 -8.90 32.75 8.66
CA ILE A 337 -7.96 31.64 8.43
C ILE A 337 -7.16 31.36 9.71
N ALA A 338 -6.56 32.41 10.30
CA ALA A 338 -5.69 32.31 11.47
C ALA A 338 -6.39 31.70 12.68
N TRP A 339 -7.57 32.19 13.01
CA TRP A 339 -8.40 31.76 14.15
C TRP A 339 -9.45 30.70 13.77
N SER A 340 -9.46 30.27 12.52
CA SER A 340 -10.35 29.20 12.05
C SER A 340 -11.85 29.50 12.27
N SER A 341 -12.31 30.73 11.98
CA SER A 341 -13.72 31.14 12.18
C SER A 341 -14.66 30.29 11.31
N ASP A 342 -15.48 29.43 11.93
CA ASP A 342 -16.51 28.69 11.21
C ASP A 342 -17.60 29.61 10.69
N ILE A 343 -18.00 30.62 11.48
CA ILE A 343 -19.05 31.58 11.12
C ILE A 343 -18.68 32.35 9.84
N PHE A 344 -17.42 32.78 9.73
CA PHE A 344 -16.94 33.42 8.51
C PHE A 344 -17.12 32.51 7.31
N PHE A 345 -16.67 31.25 7.43
CA PHE A 345 -16.72 30.26 6.33
C PHE A 345 -18.13 29.75 6.04
N TYR A 346 -19.03 29.64 7.02
CA TYR A 346 -20.46 29.43 6.77
C TYR A 346 -21.03 30.59 5.94
N THR A 347 -20.73 31.82 6.32
CA THR A 347 -21.25 33.02 5.66
C THR A 347 -20.75 33.13 4.20
N ILE A 348 -19.45 32.93 3.93
CA ILE A 348 -18.94 33.01 2.57
C ILE A 348 -19.22 31.74 1.73
N GLY A 349 -19.47 30.60 2.38
CA GLY A 349 -19.83 29.35 1.74
C GLY A 349 -21.29 29.30 1.32
N GLY A 350 -22.22 29.38 2.28
CA GLY A 350 -23.66 29.25 2.05
C GLY A 350 -24.41 30.54 1.95
N GLY A 351 -23.81 31.66 2.38
CA GLY A 351 -24.48 32.98 2.52
C GLY A 351 -25.17 33.15 3.87
N PHE A 352 -25.17 34.37 4.42
CA PHE A 352 -25.91 34.72 5.61
C PHE A 352 -26.16 36.24 5.67
N GLY A 353 -27.36 36.63 6.04
CA GLY A 353 -27.78 38.05 6.06
C GLY A 353 -27.66 38.64 4.63
N ASN A 354 -26.92 39.74 4.51
CA ASN A 354 -26.69 40.41 3.23
C ASN A 354 -25.45 39.87 2.47
N GLN A 355 -24.66 39.03 3.12
CA GLN A 355 -23.49 38.44 2.47
C GLN A 355 -23.89 37.22 1.61
N LYS A 356 -23.64 37.32 0.32
CA LYS A 356 -23.80 36.18 -0.59
C LYS A 356 -22.70 35.15 -0.35
N GLY A 357 -23.07 33.88 -0.41
CA GLY A 357 -22.10 32.77 -0.37
C GLY A 357 -21.79 32.22 -1.78
N LEU A 358 -20.77 31.38 -1.85
CA LEU A 358 -20.40 30.63 -3.06
C LEU A 358 -21.54 29.70 -3.53
N GLY A 359 -22.26 29.10 -2.59
CA GLY A 359 -23.16 27.98 -2.85
C GLY A 359 -22.41 26.69 -3.14
N ILE A 360 -23.13 25.57 -3.16
CA ILE A 360 -22.49 24.26 -3.29
C ILE A 360 -21.76 24.07 -4.62
N ASP A 361 -22.32 24.58 -5.73
CA ASP A 361 -21.72 24.40 -7.07
C ASP A 361 -20.34 25.08 -7.17
N ARG A 362 -20.20 26.29 -6.58
CA ARG A 362 -18.90 26.99 -6.58
C ARG A 362 -17.95 26.44 -5.52
N LEU A 363 -18.45 25.91 -4.39
CA LEU A 363 -17.62 25.17 -3.44
C LEU A 363 -17.04 23.90 -4.09
N GLU A 364 -17.90 23.09 -4.75
CA GLU A 364 -17.45 21.92 -5.51
C GLU A 364 -16.41 22.30 -6.57
N TYR A 365 -16.69 23.35 -7.36
CA TYR A 365 -15.75 23.84 -8.37
C TYR A 365 -14.38 24.14 -7.76
N TRP A 366 -14.30 24.92 -6.66
CA TRP A 366 -13.03 25.27 -6.05
C TRP A 366 -12.32 24.08 -5.42
N TYR A 367 -13.05 23.16 -4.78
CA TYR A 367 -12.46 21.90 -4.32
C TYR A 367 -11.79 21.15 -5.47
N ARG A 368 -12.47 21.00 -6.61
CA ARG A 368 -11.93 20.29 -7.77
C ARG A 368 -10.77 21.02 -8.43
N GLN A 369 -10.78 22.36 -8.44
CA GLN A 369 -9.64 23.14 -8.96
C GLN A 369 -8.38 22.93 -8.13
N PHE A 370 -8.50 22.71 -6.82
CA PHE A 370 -7.40 22.32 -5.95
C PHE A 370 -7.09 20.81 -5.96
N GLY A 371 -7.76 20.03 -6.80
CA GLY A 371 -7.49 18.62 -7.04
C GLY A 371 -8.18 17.65 -6.08
N PHE A 372 -9.09 18.12 -5.23
CA PHE A 372 -9.87 17.25 -4.35
C PHE A 372 -10.93 16.46 -5.11
N GLY A 373 -11.21 15.23 -4.66
CA GLY A 373 -12.14 14.32 -5.32
C GLY A 373 -11.58 13.65 -6.58
N SER A 374 -10.25 13.69 -6.78
CA SER A 374 -9.53 13.04 -7.88
C SER A 374 -8.17 12.58 -7.41
N GLN A 375 -7.65 11.51 -8.01
CA GLN A 375 -6.27 11.06 -7.78
C GLN A 375 -5.27 12.16 -8.16
N THR A 376 -4.17 12.23 -7.44
CA THR A 376 -3.09 13.20 -7.74
C THR A 376 -2.23 12.74 -8.90
N GLY A 377 -2.20 11.44 -9.18
CA GLY A 377 -1.36 10.79 -10.16
C GLY A 377 0.07 10.53 -9.67
N ILE A 378 0.25 10.41 -8.35
CA ILE A 378 1.52 9.94 -7.79
C ILE A 378 1.86 8.55 -8.31
N ASP A 379 3.14 8.29 -8.48
CA ASP A 379 3.72 7.03 -8.93
C ASP A 379 3.68 5.92 -7.83
N LEU A 380 2.47 5.73 -7.26
CA LEU A 380 2.13 4.64 -6.32
C LEU A 380 0.75 4.09 -6.63
N ALA A 381 0.63 2.77 -6.63
CA ALA A 381 -0.64 2.09 -6.84
C ALA A 381 -1.63 2.30 -5.69
N GLY A 382 -2.93 2.23 -5.99
CA GLY A 382 -3.98 2.25 -4.98
C GLY A 382 -4.33 3.62 -4.42
N GLU A 383 -3.89 4.72 -5.05
CA GLU A 383 -4.23 6.08 -4.64
C GLU A 383 -5.75 6.29 -4.55
N ALA A 384 -6.20 6.86 -3.44
CA ALA A 384 -7.61 7.18 -3.23
C ALA A 384 -7.96 8.56 -3.76
N SER A 385 -9.13 8.68 -4.40
CA SER A 385 -9.62 9.95 -4.95
C SER A 385 -10.18 10.90 -3.89
N GLY A 386 -10.53 10.42 -2.70
CA GLY A 386 -11.33 11.20 -1.74
C GLY A 386 -12.76 11.43 -2.25
N LEU A 387 -13.46 12.36 -1.61
CA LEU A 387 -14.86 12.70 -1.95
C LEU A 387 -15.10 14.20 -1.79
N VAL A 388 -15.68 14.81 -2.81
CA VAL A 388 -16.31 16.13 -2.74
C VAL A 388 -17.83 15.93 -2.87
N PRO A 389 -18.61 16.16 -1.81
CA PRO A 389 -20.04 15.91 -1.83
C PRO A 389 -20.77 16.91 -2.72
N THR A 390 -21.79 16.42 -3.43
CA THR A 390 -22.66 17.21 -4.32
C THR A 390 -24.13 16.90 -4.05
N PRO A 391 -25.06 17.74 -4.53
CA PRO A 391 -26.49 17.42 -4.45
C PRO A 391 -26.83 16.08 -5.10
N ALA A 392 -26.23 15.79 -6.26
CA ALA A 392 -26.43 14.52 -6.97
C ALA A 392 -25.91 13.33 -6.16
N TRP A 393 -24.72 13.46 -5.54
CA TRP A 393 -24.15 12.42 -4.66
C TRP A 393 -25.07 12.18 -3.45
N LYS A 394 -25.55 13.24 -2.78
CA LYS A 394 -26.46 13.10 -1.63
C LYS A 394 -27.76 12.40 -2.01
N GLN A 395 -28.37 12.82 -3.13
CA GLN A 395 -29.59 12.21 -3.64
C GLN A 395 -29.40 10.73 -3.97
N SER A 396 -28.27 10.36 -4.60
CA SER A 396 -27.99 8.95 -4.96
C SER A 396 -27.65 8.08 -3.75
N THR A 397 -26.98 8.64 -2.74
CA THR A 397 -26.48 7.89 -1.57
C THR A 397 -27.52 7.72 -0.48
N PHE A 398 -28.26 8.82 -0.17
CA PHE A 398 -29.18 8.89 0.96
C PHE A 398 -30.63 9.07 0.56
N ASN A 399 -30.91 9.31 -0.74
CA ASN A 399 -32.24 9.68 -1.23
C ASN A 399 -32.81 10.93 -0.57
N GLU A 400 -31.95 11.90 -0.28
CA GLU A 400 -32.28 13.16 0.37
C GLU A 400 -31.87 14.37 -0.47
N PRO A 401 -32.65 15.49 -0.44
CA PRO A 401 -32.27 16.72 -1.10
C PRO A 401 -31.09 17.39 -0.36
N TRP A 402 -30.41 18.28 -1.07
CA TRP A 402 -29.37 19.12 -0.49
C TRP A 402 -29.98 20.29 0.29
N TYR A 403 -29.48 20.50 1.50
CA TYR A 403 -29.91 21.59 2.37
C TYR A 403 -28.81 22.65 2.52
N LEU A 404 -29.17 23.86 2.93
CA LEU A 404 -28.23 24.93 3.20
C LEU A 404 -27.18 24.54 4.28
N GLY A 405 -27.61 23.78 5.29
CA GLY A 405 -26.72 23.24 6.32
C GLY A 405 -25.60 22.34 5.75
N ASP A 406 -25.91 21.56 4.71
CA ASP A 406 -24.90 20.73 4.03
C ASP A 406 -23.83 21.62 3.39
N THR A 407 -24.23 22.76 2.79
CA THR A 407 -23.31 23.75 2.23
C THR A 407 -22.44 24.40 3.31
N TYR A 408 -23.00 24.75 4.46
CA TYR A 408 -22.23 25.29 5.57
C TYR A 408 -21.17 24.32 6.06
N PHE A 409 -21.55 23.08 6.33
CA PHE A 409 -20.60 22.08 6.78
C PHE A 409 -19.55 21.74 5.73
N THR A 410 -19.93 21.69 4.43
CA THR A 410 -19.00 21.51 3.33
C THR A 410 -17.98 22.64 3.27
N ALA A 411 -18.38 23.89 3.51
CA ALA A 411 -17.48 25.05 3.49
C ALA A 411 -16.40 25.06 4.59
N ILE A 412 -16.56 24.24 5.63
CA ILE A 412 -15.56 24.07 6.69
C ILE A 412 -14.90 22.68 6.68
N GLY A 413 -15.09 21.90 5.60
CA GLY A 413 -14.48 20.59 5.43
C GLY A 413 -15.06 19.49 6.31
N GLN A 414 -16.29 19.66 6.75
CA GLN A 414 -17.08 18.67 7.49
C GLN A 414 -18.10 18.00 6.54
N TYR A 415 -19.08 17.32 7.10
CA TYR A 415 -20.07 16.54 6.39
C TYR A 415 -19.43 15.32 5.70
N ALA A 416 -19.40 15.28 4.39
CA ALA A 416 -18.90 14.14 3.62
C ALA A 416 -17.62 14.43 2.81
N VAL A 417 -17.00 15.60 3.02
CA VAL A 417 -15.70 15.89 2.39
C VAL A 417 -14.66 14.92 2.89
N GLN A 418 -13.97 14.24 1.97
CA GLN A 418 -12.89 13.32 2.28
C GLN A 418 -11.68 13.60 1.39
N VAL A 419 -10.51 13.66 1.99
CA VAL A 419 -9.24 13.95 1.31
C VAL A 419 -8.13 13.03 1.80
N THR A 420 -7.07 12.92 1.01
CA THR A 420 -5.84 12.25 1.41
C THR A 420 -4.78 13.29 1.82
N PRO A 421 -3.79 12.95 2.67
CA PRO A 421 -2.68 13.84 3.01
C PRO A 421 -1.91 14.36 1.80
N ILE A 422 -1.69 13.52 0.79
CA ILE A 422 -0.99 13.92 -0.44
C ILE A 422 -1.79 14.98 -1.22
N GLN A 423 -3.12 14.87 -1.28
CA GLN A 423 -3.97 15.89 -1.92
C GLN A 423 -3.84 17.24 -1.20
N ILE A 424 -3.85 17.24 0.14
CA ILE A 424 -3.71 18.47 0.93
C ILE A 424 -2.33 19.10 0.73
N ALA A 425 -1.24 18.34 0.81
CA ALA A 425 0.11 18.84 0.60
C ALA A 425 0.27 19.44 -0.81
N ARG A 426 -0.26 18.78 -1.83
CA ARG A 426 -0.29 19.23 -3.22
C ARG A 426 -1.08 20.54 -3.39
N ALA A 427 -2.26 20.63 -2.82
CA ALA A 427 -3.10 21.83 -2.86
C ALA A 427 -2.44 23.00 -2.11
N THR A 428 -1.81 22.73 -0.96
CA THR A 428 -1.05 23.72 -0.19
C THR A 428 0.14 24.27 -0.98
N ALA A 429 0.87 23.40 -1.71
CA ALA A 429 1.93 23.82 -2.61
C ALA A 429 1.42 24.80 -3.69
N ALA A 430 0.21 24.57 -4.24
CA ALA A 430 -0.38 25.47 -5.24
C ALA A 430 -0.70 26.87 -4.69
N ILE A 431 -0.98 27.02 -3.39
CA ILE A 431 -1.17 28.34 -2.76
C ILE A 431 0.11 29.19 -2.84
N VAL A 432 1.29 28.55 -2.79
CA VAL A 432 2.56 29.28 -2.61
C VAL A 432 3.42 29.40 -3.87
N ASN A 433 3.13 28.58 -4.89
CA ASN A 433 3.88 28.55 -6.15
C ASN A 433 3.18 29.27 -7.32
N GLY A 434 2.13 30.06 -7.02
CA GLY A 434 1.38 30.80 -8.03
C GLY A 434 0.28 30.00 -8.73
N GLY A 435 -0.25 28.97 -8.08
CA GLY A 435 -1.38 28.17 -8.57
C GLY A 435 -0.98 26.92 -9.37
N LYS A 436 0.28 26.54 -9.42
CA LYS A 436 0.73 25.32 -10.11
C LYS A 436 0.40 24.10 -9.24
N LEU A 437 -0.54 23.29 -9.67
CA LEU A 437 -0.93 22.06 -9.02
C LEU A 437 -0.15 20.90 -9.65
N PHE A 438 1.04 20.63 -9.15
CA PHE A 438 1.93 19.61 -9.68
C PHE A 438 1.39 18.19 -9.46
N THR A 439 1.68 17.29 -10.40
CA THR A 439 1.59 15.84 -10.13
C THR A 439 2.74 15.46 -9.21
N PRO A 440 2.47 14.91 -8.00
CA PRO A 440 3.53 14.48 -7.11
C PRO A 440 4.32 13.33 -7.73
N THR A 441 5.63 13.27 -7.47
CA THR A 441 6.47 12.16 -7.95
C THR A 441 7.49 11.74 -6.90
N LEU A 442 7.74 10.44 -6.87
CA LEU A 442 8.79 9.82 -6.06
C LEU A 442 10.11 9.70 -6.82
N LEU A 443 10.13 9.94 -8.14
CA LEU A 443 11.35 9.84 -8.94
C LEU A 443 12.19 11.15 -8.88
N ALA A 444 13.50 11.01 -8.71
CA ALA A 444 14.41 12.16 -8.60
C ALA A 444 14.56 12.96 -9.89
N LYS A 445 14.40 12.33 -11.05
CA LYS A 445 14.63 12.93 -12.37
C LYS A 445 13.37 12.84 -13.24
N GLN A 446 12.26 13.38 -12.76
CA GLN A 446 11.05 13.49 -13.56
C GLN A 446 10.79 14.93 -13.96
N VAL A 447 10.37 15.12 -15.21
CA VAL A 447 9.94 16.46 -15.67
C VAL A 447 8.65 16.83 -14.94
N PRO A 448 8.61 17.97 -14.23
CA PRO A 448 7.43 18.37 -13.47
C PRO A 448 6.22 18.60 -14.39
N VAL A 449 5.10 17.95 -14.08
CA VAL A 449 3.82 18.14 -14.77
C VAL A 449 2.85 18.83 -13.82
N TYR A 450 2.12 19.83 -14.30
CA TYR A 450 1.14 20.56 -13.47
C TYR A 450 -0.07 21.02 -14.27
N THR A 451 -1.15 21.27 -13.55
CA THR A 451 -2.31 22.04 -14.02
C THR A 451 -2.38 23.38 -13.27
N MET A 452 -3.08 24.37 -13.82
CA MET A 452 -3.19 25.68 -13.16
C MET A 452 -4.51 25.76 -12.38
N VAL A 453 -4.40 26.05 -11.09
CA VAL A 453 -5.53 26.53 -10.28
C VAL A 453 -5.84 27.95 -10.72
N PRO A 454 -7.07 28.28 -11.14
CA PRO A 454 -7.42 29.61 -11.66
C PRO A 454 -7.62 30.65 -10.54
N ALA A 455 -6.82 30.59 -9.48
CA ALA A 455 -6.87 31.53 -8.37
C ALA A 455 -5.98 32.74 -8.64
N ASN A 456 -6.50 33.94 -8.31
CA ASN A 456 -5.77 35.18 -8.48
C ASN A 456 -4.54 35.25 -7.54
N ALA A 457 -3.41 35.72 -8.05
CA ALA A 457 -2.19 35.85 -7.25
C ALA A 457 -2.39 36.70 -5.98
N SER A 458 -3.23 37.76 -6.06
CA SER A 458 -3.58 38.59 -4.89
C SER A 458 -4.41 37.80 -3.85
N ALA A 459 -5.32 36.93 -4.28
CA ALA A 459 -6.08 36.06 -3.40
C ALA A 459 -5.16 35.08 -2.66
N LEU A 460 -4.26 34.41 -3.40
CA LEU A 460 -3.27 33.51 -2.84
C LEU A 460 -2.35 34.22 -1.83
N ALA A 461 -1.93 35.46 -2.11
CA ALA A 461 -1.10 36.24 -1.18
C ALA A 461 -1.82 36.51 0.15
N VAL A 462 -3.08 36.93 0.09
CA VAL A 462 -3.93 37.16 1.30
C VAL A 462 -4.09 35.88 2.12
N VAL A 463 -4.29 34.75 1.46
CA VAL A 463 -4.39 33.44 2.12
C VAL A 463 -3.08 33.07 2.82
N ARG A 464 -1.94 33.25 2.15
CA ARG A 464 -0.60 33.03 2.75
C ARG A 464 -0.40 33.89 4.01
N GLU A 465 -0.80 35.18 3.97
CA GLU A 465 -0.76 36.06 5.14
C GLU A 465 -1.63 35.54 6.29
N GLY A 466 -2.85 35.06 5.99
CA GLY A 466 -3.73 34.47 7.00
C GLY A 466 -3.15 33.20 7.63
N MET A 467 -2.51 32.32 6.81
CA MET A 467 -1.81 31.14 7.33
C MET A 467 -0.57 31.54 8.18
N ARG A 468 0.15 32.60 7.81
CA ARG A 468 1.26 33.13 8.60
C ARG A 468 0.76 33.69 9.95
N GLN A 469 -0.35 34.44 9.97
CA GLN A 469 -0.98 34.90 11.20
C GLN A 469 -1.41 33.72 12.09
N GLY A 470 -1.82 32.60 11.50
CA GLY A 470 -2.09 31.36 12.22
C GLY A 470 -0.93 30.89 13.09
N VAL A 471 0.28 31.08 12.61
CA VAL A 471 1.52 30.74 13.33
C VAL A 471 1.96 31.86 14.28
N THR A 472 1.92 33.11 13.85
CA THR A 472 2.50 34.20 14.65
C THR A 472 1.62 34.65 15.83
N SER A 473 0.30 34.43 15.76
CA SER A 473 -0.63 34.96 16.75
C SER A 473 -1.89 34.15 17.03
N ALA A 474 -2.00 32.92 16.46
CA ALA A 474 -3.24 32.14 16.58
C ALA A 474 -2.97 30.64 16.82
N LEU A 475 -3.79 29.76 16.22
CA LEU A 475 -3.91 28.34 16.59
C LEU A 475 -2.66 27.50 16.31
N ALA A 476 -1.85 27.87 15.32
CA ALA A 476 -0.61 27.16 14.98
C ALA A 476 0.63 27.75 15.68
N SER A 477 0.47 28.51 16.78
CA SER A 477 1.57 29.24 17.44
C SER A 477 2.72 28.37 17.96
N ALA A 478 2.50 27.07 18.14
CA ALA A 478 3.58 26.12 18.44
C ALA A 478 4.65 26.06 17.33
N LEU A 479 4.33 26.49 16.10
CA LEU A 479 5.26 26.57 14.97
C LEU A 479 5.92 27.95 14.82
N ASN A 480 5.74 28.86 15.78
CA ASN A 480 6.42 30.17 15.78
C ASN A 480 7.85 30.00 16.33
N LEU A 481 8.74 29.50 15.48
CA LEU A 481 10.10 29.10 15.81
C LEU A 481 11.11 30.15 15.32
N PRO A 482 12.19 30.41 16.08
CA PRO A 482 13.19 31.44 15.68
C PRO A 482 14.07 31.02 14.51
N TYR A 483 14.17 29.73 14.20
CA TYR A 483 15.08 29.16 13.20
C TYR A 483 14.39 28.72 11.90
N VAL A 484 13.05 28.78 11.83
CA VAL A 484 12.30 28.53 10.59
C VAL A 484 11.03 29.39 10.56
N SER A 485 10.80 30.08 9.47
CA SER A 485 9.55 30.82 9.27
C SER A 485 8.50 29.90 8.63
N VAL A 486 7.42 29.62 9.36
CA VAL A 486 6.34 28.70 8.93
C VAL A 486 5.05 29.46 8.76
N ALA A 487 4.24 29.08 7.79
CA ALA A 487 2.82 29.44 7.72
C ALA A 487 1.99 28.16 7.71
N ALA A 488 0.92 28.12 8.50
CA ALA A 488 0.16 26.89 8.68
C ALA A 488 -1.32 27.13 8.97
N LYS A 489 -2.12 26.14 8.68
CA LYS A 489 -3.51 26.01 9.08
C LYS A 489 -3.71 24.71 9.84
N THR A 490 -4.39 24.80 10.97
CA THR A 490 -4.80 23.65 11.78
C THR A 490 -6.21 23.21 11.45
N GLY A 491 -6.50 21.95 11.68
CA GLY A 491 -7.83 21.38 11.56
C GLY A 491 -8.09 20.31 12.60
N THR A 492 -9.31 20.30 13.10
CA THR A 492 -9.84 19.21 13.91
C THR A 492 -11.15 18.76 13.27
N ALA A 493 -11.22 17.51 12.88
CA ALA A 493 -12.43 16.94 12.32
C ALA A 493 -12.99 15.89 13.28
N GLN A 494 -14.21 16.14 13.74
CA GLN A 494 -14.93 15.21 14.60
C GLN A 494 -15.40 14.00 13.81
N THR A 495 -15.17 12.79 14.32
CA THR A 495 -15.48 11.55 13.66
C THR A 495 -16.07 10.51 14.64
N GLY A 496 -16.59 9.42 14.07
CA GLY A 496 -17.21 8.36 14.84
C GLY A 496 -18.63 8.69 15.32
N VAL A 497 -19.27 7.71 15.97
CA VAL A 497 -20.63 7.85 16.50
C VAL A 497 -20.62 8.89 17.64
N ARG A 498 -21.45 9.92 17.54
CA ARG A 498 -21.53 11.02 18.51
C ARG A 498 -20.21 11.80 18.70
N ASN A 499 -19.38 11.87 17.64
CA ASN A 499 -18.12 12.63 17.66
C ASN A 499 -17.15 12.18 18.77
N GLN A 500 -17.05 10.86 18.98
CA GLN A 500 -16.20 10.29 20.05
C GLN A 500 -14.70 10.35 19.75
N TYR A 501 -14.32 10.65 18.50
CA TYR A 501 -12.93 10.77 18.06
C TYR A 501 -12.69 12.06 17.31
N ASP A 502 -11.45 12.52 17.34
CA ASP A 502 -10.98 13.65 16.55
C ASP A 502 -9.85 13.18 15.60
N ASN A 503 -9.93 13.60 14.34
CA ASN A 503 -8.76 13.63 13.46
C ASN A 503 -8.09 15.00 13.63
N SER A 504 -6.81 15.00 13.98
CA SER A 504 -6.04 16.23 14.11
C SER A 504 -5.21 16.46 12.85
N TRP A 505 -5.33 17.66 12.27
CA TRP A 505 -4.65 18.04 11.05
C TRP A 505 -3.78 19.28 11.22
N VAL A 506 -2.71 19.33 10.43
CA VAL A 506 -2.00 20.57 10.12
C VAL A 506 -1.53 20.52 8.68
N GLU A 507 -1.72 21.62 7.96
CA GLU A 507 -1.10 21.86 6.67
C GLU A 507 -0.32 23.18 6.70
N GLY A 508 0.65 23.33 5.82
CA GLY A 508 1.41 24.54 5.76
C GLY A 508 2.59 24.48 4.80
N PHE A 509 3.44 25.49 4.91
CA PHE A 509 4.63 25.59 4.09
C PHE A 509 5.75 26.32 4.82
N PHE A 510 6.97 26.07 4.38
CA PHE A 510 8.18 26.69 4.90
C PHE A 510 9.30 26.75 3.85
N PRO A 511 10.28 27.71 3.96
CA PRO A 511 10.15 28.94 4.75
C PRO A 511 9.02 29.84 4.23
N TYR A 512 8.45 30.72 5.07
CA TYR A 512 7.37 31.63 4.65
C TYR A 512 7.80 32.62 3.57
N ASP A 513 8.98 33.22 3.76
CA ASP A 513 9.47 34.31 2.88
C ASP A 513 9.83 33.80 1.48
N HIS A 514 10.38 32.60 1.40
CA HIS A 514 10.77 31.92 0.16
C HIS A 514 10.30 30.45 0.19
N PRO A 515 9.02 30.18 -0.06
CA PRO A 515 8.47 28.84 0.07
C PRO A 515 9.20 27.81 -0.79
N GLN A 516 9.72 26.79 -0.13
CA GLN A 516 10.39 25.64 -0.76
C GLN A 516 9.60 24.34 -0.56
N TYR A 517 8.97 24.19 0.60
CA TYR A 517 8.29 22.95 0.98
C TYR A 517 6.88 23.23 1.46
N ALA A 518 5.94 22.41 1.00
CA ALA A 518 4.58 22.33 1.54
C ALA A 518 4.40 21.00 2.25
N PHE A 519 3.63 21.00 3.33
CA PHE A 519 3.38 19.80 4.12
C PHE A 519 1.90 19.65 4.49
N ALA A 520 1.49 18.41 4.71
CA ALA A 520 0.25 18.04 5.37
C ALA A 520 0.50 16.88 6.33
N VAL A 521 -0.11 16.94 7.50
CA VAL A 521 -0.06 15.88 8.52
C VAL A 521 -1.46 15.62 9.04
N VAL A 522 -1.82 14.34 9.17
CA VAL A 522 -3.01 13.88 9.86
C VAL A 522 -2.65 12.90 10.97
N LEU A 523 -3.35 13.00 12.09
CA LEU A 523 -3.39 12.00 13.15
C LEU A 523 -4.83 11.50 13.25
N GLU A 524 -5.02 10.20 13.14
CA GLU A 524 -6.33 9.56 12.98
C GLU A 524 -6.92 9.10 14.30
N ARG A 525 -8.18 9.45 14.54
CA ARG A 525 -9.04 8.92 15.60
C ARG A 525 -8.42 8.97 17.01
N GLY A 526 -7.91 10.12 17.38
CA GLY A 526 -7.55 10.40 18.78
C GLY A 526 -8.79 10.58 19.66
N PRO A 527 -8.66 10.53 20.99
CA PRO A 527 -9.74 10.83 21.92
C PRO A 527 -10.34 12.22 21.68
N SER A 528 -11.66 12.35 21.71
CA SER A 528 -12.32 13.66 21.54
C SER A 528 -11.80 14.68 22.55
N GLY A 529 -11.56 15.92 22.07
CA GLY A 529 -11.01 17.00 22.88
C GLY A 529 -9.49 17.01 23.01
N THR A 530 -8.77 16.11 22.31
CA THR A 530 -7.29 16.11 22.28
C THR A 530 -6.72 17.37 21.60
N GLY A 531 -7.53 18.05 20.76
CA GLY A 531 -7.16 19.31 20.12
C GLY A 531 -6.17 19.15 18.96
N GLU A 532 -5.38 20.19 18.72
CA GLU A 532 -4.55 20.35 17.52
C GLU A 532 -3.17 19.68 17.64
N GLN A 533 -3.14 18.36 17.84
CA GLN A 533 -1.90 17.62 18.10
C GLN A 533 -0.99 17.45 16.88
N ALA A 534 -1.54 17.51 15.66
CA ALA A 534 -0.74 17.41 14.44
C ALA A 534 0.30 18.56 14.33
N VAL A 535 0.04 19.73 14.93
CA VAL A 535 1.02 20.83 15.03
C VAL A 535 2.29 20.39 15.77
N ASN A 536 2.14 19.57 16.81
CA ASN A 536 3.28 19.06 17.58
C ASN A 536 4.17 18.11 16.78
N VAL A 537 3.63 17.42 15.78
CA VAL A 537 4.42 16.61 14.85
C VAL A 537 5.42 17.51 14.13
N MET A 538 4.92 18.59 13.50
CA MET A 538 5.77 19.53 12.77
C MET A 538 6.72 20.29 13.70
N ARG A 539 6.30 20.60 14.91
CA ARG A 539 7.17 21.20 15.93
C ARG A 539 8.34 20.28 16.25
N ASN A 540 8.06 19.02 16.56
CA ASN A 540 9.10 18.02 16.89
C ASN A 540 10.04 17.76 15.71
N LEU A 541 9.51 17.75 14.48
CA LEU A 541 10.32 17.65 13.27
C LEU A 541 11.30 18.82 13.17
N PHE A 542 10.81 20.05 13.25
CA PHE A 542 11.68 21.25 13.11
C PHE A 542 12.71 21.34 14.24
N ASP A 543 12.35 21.00 15.48
CA ASP A 543 13.26 20.96 16.60
C ASP A 543 14.40 19.92 16.36
N SER A 544 14.06 18.73 15.85
CA SER A 544 15.03 17.69 15.48
C SER A 544 15.96 18.16 14.34
N LEU A 545 15.38 18.69 13.27
CA LEU A 545 16.14 19.19 12.12
C LEU A 545 17.11 20.31 12.52
N TYR A 546 16.69 21.20 13.44
CA TYR A 546 17.53 22.26 13.94
C TYR A 546 18.68 21.72 14.80
N ALA A 547 18.39 20.76 15.68
CA ALA A 547 19.41 20.11 16.51
C ALA A 547 20.47 19.38 15.67
N ASP A 548 20.06 18.81 14.53
CA ASP A 548 20.94 18.09 13.61
C ASP A 548 21.64 19.04 12.57
N ASN A 549 21.49 20.36 12.70
CA ASN A 549 21.97 21.35 11.73
C ASN A 549 21.55 21.05 10.29
N SER A 550 20.33 20.59 10.11
CA SER A 550 19.80 20.21 8.82
C SER A 550 19.64 21.41 7.87
N PRO A 551 19.91 21.26 6.57
CA PRO A 551 19.73 22.33 5.59
C PRO A 551 18.27 22.78 5.40
N TYR A 552 17.31 22.03 5.94
CA TYR A 552 15.88 22.34 5.90
C TYR A 552 15.48 23.46 6.88
N VAL A 553 16.30 23.75 7.89
CA VAL A 553 16.06 24.76 8.93
C VAL A 553 17.37 25.49 9.26
N GLY A 554 17.33 26.72 9.76
CA GLY A 554 18.50 27.46 10.22
C GLY A 554 19.32 28.16 9.11
N GLY A 555 18.90 28.11 7.86
CA GLY A 555 19.62 28.75 6.74
C GLY A 555 19.17 30.20 6.55
N THR A 556 20.04 31.16 6.82
CA THR A 556 20.07 32.41 6.05
C THR A 556 20.34 32.05 4.58
N ALA A 557 19.53 32.56 3.68
CA ALA A 557 19.50 32.29 2.24
C ALA A 557 20.89 32.32 1.54
N THR A 558 21.62 31.21 1.54
CA THR A 558 22.84 31.00 0.76
C THR A 558 23.03 29.53 0.36
N ASN A 559 22.00 28.87 -0.14
CA ASN A 559 22.20 27.57 -0.81
C ASN A 559 21.33 27.47 -2.08
N THR A 560 21.70 28.30 -3.08
CA THR A 560 21.18 28.21 -4.44
C THR A 560 21.80 27.05 -5.25
N ASN A 561 22.55 26.14 -4.63
CA ASN A 561 23.31 25.09 -5.33
C ASN A 561 22.75 23.65 -5.15
N LEU A 562 21.53 23.46 -4.68
CA LEU A 562 20.92 22.11 -4.61
C LEU A 562 20.16 21.68 -5.88
N LEU A 563 20.17 22.52 -6.93
CA LEU A 563 19.50 22.25 -8.22
C LEU A 563 20.45 21.84 -9.36
N ALA A 564 21.72 21.58 -9.06
CA ALA A 564 22.72 21.22 -10.08
C ALA A 564 23.46 19.93 -9.69
N LEU A 565 22.75 18.81 -9.66
CA LEU A 565 23.35 17.47 -9.80
C LEU A 565 22.32 16.53 -10.43
#